data_109f72625e3476ddd7eeea5c86985a86
#
_entry.id   109f72625e3476ddd7eeea5c86985a86
#
_cell.length_a   1.000
_cell.length_b   1.000
_cell.length_c   1.000
_cell.angle_alpha   90.00
_cell.angle_beta   90.00
_cell.angle_gamma   90.00
#
_symmetry.space_group_name_H-M   'P 1'
#
loop_
_entity.id
_entity.type
_entity.pdbx_description
1 polymer ?
#
loop_
_entity_poly.entity_id
_entity_poly.type
_entity_poly.pdbx_seq_one_letter_code
_entity_poly.pdbx_strand_id
1 'polypeptide(L)'
;MSAAIAAAESGGRILILDNNPQAGGQILRAGPIFPVPEMAQQKYQQIKAHSNIEFMFGAKIVAAPFAGQLLVERPHDSLNLSYRQLILCTGARELFLPFPGWTLPGVTGAGGLQALIKAGTPVKNERIVIAGSGPLLLASADTAKKAEAQVLYVAEQAASSSVRKFALQLWRWPAKIIQALSLPYRLYQPDSYVVEAIGQERLERVRLQTPKGIIEIECDRLACGF
;
A
#
# COMPACT_ATOMS: atom_id res chain seq x y z
N MET A 1 3.83 -0.10 -15.88
CA MET A 1 3.85 -1.29 -16.76
C MET A 1 2.69 -1.32 -17.75
N SER A 2 1.42 -1.41 -17.35
CA SER A 2 0.28 -1.47 -18.29
C SER A 2 0.21 -0.31 -19.27
N ALA A 3 0.42 0.92 -18.78
CA ALA A 3 0.45 2.11 -19.64
C ALA A 3 1.59 2.07 -20.69
N ALA A 4 2.75 1.56 -20.30
CA ALA A 4 3.87 1.41 -21.24
C ALA A 4 3.59 0.38 -22.33
N ILE A 5 2.98 -0.76 -21.95
CA ILE A 5 2.55 -1.79 -22.92
C ILE A 5 1.56 -1.19 -23.92
N ALA A 6 0.53 -0.48 -23.45
CA ALA A 6 -0.44 0.17 -24.33
C ALA A 6 0.19 1.25 -25.21
N ALA A 7 1.16 2.01 -24.71
CA ALA A 7 1.86 3.03 -25.47
C ALA A 7 2.85 2.45 -26.51
N ALA A 8 3.32 1.21 -26.32
CA ALA A 8 4.31 0.58 -27.22
C ALA A 8 3.82 0.46 -28.66
N GLU A 9 2.53 0.31 -28.86
CA GLU A 9 1.89 0.22 -30.18
C GLU A 9 2.03 1.50 -31.02
N SER A 10 2.33 2.64 -30.36
CA SER A 10 2.60 3.90 -31.07
C SER A 10 3.93 3.93 -31.84
N GLY A 11 4.80 2.94 -31.62
CA GLY A 11 6.17 2.90 -32.17
C GLY A 11 7.16 3.89 -31.57
N GLY A 12 6.72 4.76 -30.65
CA GLY A 12 7.59 5.70 -29.95
C GLY A 12 8.48 5.02 -28.92
N ARG A 13 9.63 5.65 -28.59
CA ARG A 13 10.48 5.19 -27.47
C ARG A 13 9.78 5.47 -26.15
N ILE A 14 9.76 4.50 -25.28
CA ILE A 14 9.10 4.54 -23.98
C ILE A 14 10.12 4.26 -22.89
N LEU A 15 10.18 5.15 -21.91
CA LEU A 15 11.03 4.98 -20.75
C LEU A 15 10.14 4.87 -19.50
N ILE A 16 10.29 3.78 -18.76
CA ILE A 16 9.66 3.58 -17.47
C ILE A 16 10.66 3.97 -16.39
N LEU A 17 10.34 5.06 -15.66
CA LEU A 17 11.11 5.49 -14.49
C LEU A 17 10.51 4.89 -13.24
N ASP A 18 11.34 4.27 -12.40
CA ASP A 18 10.93 3.79 -11.08
C ASP A 18 12.07 4.06 -10.08
N ASN A 19 11.75 4.60 -8.92
CA ASN A 19 12.71 4.83 -7.85
C ASN A 19 13.06 3.56 -7.07
N ASN A 20 12.37 2.46 -7.31
CA ASN A 20 12.66 1.15 -6.75
C ASN A 20 13.58 0.36 -7.69
N PRO A 21 14.24 -0.72 -7.18
CA PRO A 21 15.06 -1.60 -8.00
C PRO A 21 14.24 -2.52 -8.93
N GLN A 22 12.92 -2.52 -8.79
CA GLN A 22 12.01 -3.34 -9.59
C GLN A 22 10.71 -2.58 -9.86
N ALA A 23 10.19 -2.69 -11.08
CA ALA A 23 8.89 -2.11 -11.43
C ALA A 23 7.73 -2.91 -10.82
N GLY A 24 6.57 -2.25 -10.69
CA GLY A 24 5.34 -2.88 -10.20
C GLY A 24 4.77 -2.21 -8.95
N GLY A 25 5.52 -1.31 -8.34
CA GLY A 25 5.12 -0.55 -7.16
C GLY A 25 4.77 -1.45 -5.97
N GLN A 26 3.89 -0.99 -5.09
CA GLN A 26 3.54 -1.72 -3.87
C GLN A 26 2.65 -2.95 -4.12
N ILE A 27 1.88 -2.96 -5.22
CA ILE A 27 0.92 -4.04 -5.51
C ILE A 27 1.63 -5.28 -6.05
N LEU A 28 2.54 -5.10 -7.01
CA LEU A 28 3.21 -6.19 -7.72
C LEU A 28 4.60 -6.51 -7.16
N ARG A 29 5.00 -5.89 -6.06
CA ARG A 29 6.29 -6.14 -5.40
C ARG A 29 6.31 -7.54 -4.80
N ALA A 30 7.37 -8.28 -5.11
CA ALA A 30 7.77 -9.47 -4.37
C ALA A 30 8.50 -9.11 -3.08
N GLY A 31 8.68 -10.10 -2.22
CA GLY A 31 9.47 -9.98 -0.99
C GLY A 31 9.94 -11.36 -0.52
N PRO A 32 10.69 -11.44 0.57
CA PRO A 32 11.25 -12.71 1.05
C PRO A 32 10.21 -13.82 1.29
N ILE A 33 9.00 -13.43 1.71
CA ILE A 33 7.89 -14.35 1.99
C ILE A 33 6.72 -14.22 0.98
N PHE A 34 6.83 -13.31 0.02
CA PHE A 34 5.81 -13.08 -1.00
C PHE A 34 6.39 -13.33 -2.38
N PRO A 35 5.92 -14.35 -3.11
CA PRO A 35 6.39 -14.62 -4.47
C PRO A 35 6.01 -13.47 -5.41
N VAL A 36 6.73 -13.37 -6.53
CA VAL A 36 6.36 -12.45 -7.61
C VAL A 36 4.96 -12.81 -8.10
N PRO A 37 3.98 -11.89 -8.05
CA PRO A 37 2.64 -12.18 -8.54
C PRO A 37 2.66 -12.55 -10.03
N GLU A 38 1.85 -13.53 -10.43
CA GLU A 38 1.76 -13.99 -11.83
C GLU A 38 1.48 -12.83 -12.80
N MET A 39 0.58 -11.92 -12.43
CA MET A 39 0.31 -10.71 -13.20
C MET A 39 1.56 -9.86 -13.43
N ALA A 40 2.48 -9.79 -12.46
CA ALA A 40 3.75 -9.06 -12.63
C ALA A 40 4.64 -9.77 -13.63
N GLN A 41 4.77 -11.10 -13.52
CA GLN A 41 5.55 -11.91 -14.45
C GLN A 41 5.05 -11.75 -15.89
N GLN A 42 3.74 -11.88 -16.11
CA GLN A 42 3.11 -11.68 -17.42
C GLN A 42 3.40 -10.28 -17.98
N LYS A 43 3.26 -9.23 -17.19
CA LYS A 43 3.58 -7.86 -17.63
C LYS A 43 5.05 -7.65 -17.96
N TYR A 44 5.96 -8.25 -17.20
CA TYR A 44 7.39 -8.23 -17.52
C TYR A 44 7.69 -8.92 -18.85
N GLN A 45 7.08 -10.07 -19.11
CA GLN A 45 7.25 -10.77 -20.40
C GLN A 45 6.70 -9.94 -21.56
N GLN A 46 5.52 -9.34 -21.40
CA GLN A 46 4.95 -8.44 -22.41
C GLN A 46 5.90 -7.26 -22.69
N ILE A 47 6.44 -6.60 -21.66
CA ILE A 47 7.38 -5.49 -21.85
C ILE A 47 8.65 -5.94 -22.58
N LYS A 48 9.21 -7.10 -22.23
CA LYS A 48 10.41 -7.64 -22.88
C LYS A 48 10.20 -7.96 -24.37
N ALA A 49 8.96 -8.22 -24.78
CA ALA A 49 8.62 -8.43 -26.19
C ALA A 49 8.65 -7.13 -27.03
N HIS A 50 8.67 -5.96 -26.39
CA HIS A 50 8.72 -4.65 -27.05
C HIS A 50 10.12 -4.06 -26.99
N SER A 51 10.81 -3.95 -28.13
CA SER A 51 12.15 -3.37 -28.22
C SER A 51 12.20 -1.86 -27.96
N ASN A 52 11.05 -1.18 -28.00
CA ASN A 52 10.91 0.27 -27.80
C ASN A 52 10.58 0.66 -26.35
N ILE A 53 10.55 -0.30 -25.38
CA ILE A 53 10.35 -0.02 -23.96
C ILE A 53 11.65 -0.26 -23.20
N GLU A 54 12.07 0.73 -22.44
CA GLU A 54 13.24 0.67 -21.56
C GLU A 54 12.84 0.94 -20.10
N PHE A 55 13.56 0.34 -19.15
CA PHE A 55 13.44 0.64 -17.71
C PHE A 55 14.64 1.46 -17.24
N MET A 56 14.37 2.42 -16.37
CA MET A 56 15.38 3.12 -15.58
C MET A 56 14.99 3.00 -14.10
N PHE A 57 15.65 2.10 -13.40
CA PHE A 57 15.45 1.85 -11.97
C PHE A 57 16.34 2.76 -11.11
N GLY A 58 15.96 2.93 -9.83
CA GLY A 58 16.63 3.84 -8.92
C GLY A 58 16.54 5.30 -9.35
N ALA A 59 15.60 5.62 -10.24
CA ALA A 59 15.44 6.93 -10.84
C ALA A 59 14.40 7.73 -10.05
N LYS A 60 14.83 8.78 -9.35
CA LYS A 60 13.99 9.69 -8.59
C LYS A 60 13.81 11.00 -9.35
N ILE A 61 12.57 11.33 -9.68
CA ILE A 61 12.24 12.63 -10.26
C ILE A 61 12.28 13.66 -9.13
N VAL A 62 13.18 14.65 -9.24
CA VAL A 62 13.39 15.68 -8.21
C VAL A 62 12.83 17.04 -8.63
N ALA A 63 12.70 17.30 -9.93
CA ALA A 63 12.11 18.53 -10.45
C ALA A 63 11.60 18.37 -11.88
N ALA A 64 10.75 19.29 -12.29
CA ALA A 64 10.35 19.53 -13.67
C ALA A 64 10.68 21.00 -14.01
N PRO A 65 11.96 21.32 -14.34
CA PRO A 65 12.42 22.69 -14.46
C PRO A 65 11.75 23.44 -15.61
N PHE A 66 11.39 22.74 -16.67
CA PHE A 66 10.70 23.29 -17.83
C PHE A 66 9.66 22.30 -18.38
N ALA A 67 8.73 22.80 -19.17
CA ALA A 67 7.78 21.95 -19.89
C ALA A 67 8.52 20.95 -20.79
N GLY A 68 8.19 19.68 -20.72
CA GLY A 68 8.84 18.62 -21.49
C GLY A 68 10.20 18.16 -20.94
N GLN A 69 10.58 18.58 -19.73
CA GLN A 69 11.84 18.17 -19.09
C GLN A 69 11.63 17.72 -17.65
N LEU A 70 12.38 16.70 -17.25
CA LEU A 70 12.47 16.19 -15.87
C LEU A 70 13.93 16.16 -15.44
N LEU A 71 14.21 16.63 -14.23
CA LEU A 71 15.48 16.37 -13.56
C LEU A 71 15.35 15.07 -12.78
N VAL A 72 16.19 14.10 -13.10
CA VAL A 72 16.18 12.76 -12.54
C VAL A 72 17.49 12.53 -11.80
N GLU A 73 17.38 12.19 -10.51
CA GLU A 73 18.48 11.76 -9.66
C GLU A 73 18.59 10.24 -9.67
N ARG A 74 19.81 9.72 -9.78
CA ARG A 74 20.17 8.30 -9.66
C ARG A 74 21.26 8.12 -8.60
N PRO A 75 21.58 6.90 -8.15
CA PRO A 75 22.55 6.69 -7.07
C PRO A 75 23.93 7.31 -7.29
N HIS A 76 24.34 7.53 -8.55
CA HIS A 76 25.70 7.99 -8.85
C HIS A 76 25.73 9.26 -9.70
N ASP A 77 24.62 9.72 -10.23
CA ASP A 77 24.53 10.87 -11.11
C ASP A 77 23.14 11.51 -11.13
N SER A 78 23.04 12.59 -11.88
CA SER A 78 21.75 13.19 -12.24
C SER A 78 21.72 13.50 -13.73
N LEU A 79 20.52 13.46 -14.33
CA LEU A 79 20.34 13.74 -15.74
C LEU A 79 19.08 14.56 -16.00
N ASN A 80 19.11 15.38 -17.04
CA ASN A 80 17.93 16.02 -17.60
C ASN A 80 17.34 15.12 -18.69
N LEU A 81 16.08 14.77 -18.53
CA LEU A 81 15.35 13.89 -19.42
C LEU A 81 14.26 14.69 -20.13
N SER A 82 14.33 14.72 -21.48
CA SER A 82 13.30 15.36 -22.29
C SER A 82 12.24 14.36 -22.74
N TYR A 83 10.99 14.77 -22.75
CA TYR A 83 9.86 13.94 -23.16
C TYR A 83 8.85 14.72 -23.98
N ARG A 84 8.11 14.03 -24.85
CA ARG A 84 6.96 14.59 -25.58
C ARG A 84 5.64 14.35 -24.83
N GLN A 85 5.51 13.19 -24.20
CA GLN A 85 4.33 12.79 -23.42
C GLN A 85 4.78 12.21 -22.11
N LEU A 86 4.07 12.54 -21.05
CA LEU A 86 4.32 12.05 -19.69
C LEU A 86 3.07 11.37 -19.15
N ILE A 87 3.24 10.13 -18.68
CA ILE A 87 2.18 9.40 -17.98
C ILE A 87 2.60 9.22 -16.53
N LEU A 88 1.85 9.82 -15.61
CA LEU A 88 2.10 9.75 -14.18
C LEU A 88 1.45 8.49 -13.58
N CYS A 89 2.26 7.57 -13.07
CA CYS A 89 1.85 6.34 -12.40
C CYS A 89 2.48 6.25 -11.00
N THR A 90 2.52 7.35 -10.29
CA THR A 90 3.24 7.50 -9.01
C THR A 90 2.57 6.79 -7.83
N GLY A 91 1.40 6.20 -8.04
CA GLY A 91 0.62 5.55 -6.98
C GLY A 91 -0.05 6.57 -6.07
N ALA A 92 -0.26 6.17 -4.82
CA ALA A 92 -0.86 7.01 -3.80
C ALA A 92 0.00 6.98 -2.53
N ARG A 93 -0.06 8.05 -1.76
CA ARG A 93 0.39 8.10 -0.37
C ARG A 93 -0.82 8.06 0.54
N GLU A 94 -0.68 7.38 1.65
CA GLU A 94 -1.69 7.42 2.70
C GLU A 94 -1.76 8.82 3.31
N LEU A 95 -2.98 9.27 3.54
CA LEU A 95 -3.25 10.41 4.38
C LEU A 95 -3.08 9.95 5.84
N PHE A 96 -1.98 10.35 6.48
CA PHE A 96 -1.70 9.99 7.85
C PHE A 96 -2.16 11.12 8.76
N LEU A 97 -3.36 10.99 9.30
CA LEU A 97 -3.96 11.99 10.17
C LEU A 97 -3.34 11.92 11.58
N PRO A 98 -2.93 13.05 12.17
CA PRO A 98 -2.35 13.08 13.50
C PRO A 98 -3.41 12.78 14.58
N PHE A 99 -3.00 12.00 15.58
CA PHE A 99 -3.73 11.71 16.82
C PHE A 99 -2.71 11.57 17.96
N PRO A 100 -3.07 11.68 19.24
CA PRO A 100 -2.13 11.52 20.33
C PRO A 100 -1.32 10.22 20.22
N GLY A 101 0.02 10.33 20.25
CA GLY A 101 0.94 9.20 20.15
C GLY A 101 1.21 8.68 18.72
N TRP A 102 0.72 9.33 17.65
CA TRP A 102 0.88 8.88 16.25
C TRP A 102 2.34 8.77 15.78
N THR A 103 3.29 9.41 16.48
CA THR A 103 4.73 9.36 16.16
C THR A 103 5.49 8.28 16.93
N LEU A 104 4.84 7.53 17.80
CA LEU A 104 5.50 6.46 18.54
C LEU A 104 6.06 5.38 17.60
N PRO A 105 7.28 4.88 17.83
CA PRO A 105 7.80 3.70 17.16
C PRO A 105 6.80 2.53 17.29
N GLY A 106 6.44 1.92 16.17
CA GLY A 106 5.36 0.91 16.10
C GLY A 106 4.07 1.43 15.47
N VAL A 107 3.91 2.76 15.33
CA VAL A 107 2.78 3.35 14.59
C VAL A 107 3.21 3.61 13.14
N THR A 108 2.43 3.15 12.17
CA THR A 108 2.73 3.25 10.74
C THR A 108 1.44 3.46 9.93
N GLY A 109 1.59 3.80 8.65
CA GLY A 109 0.48 3.71 7.70
C GLY A 109 0.12 2.24 7.39
N ALA A 110 -1.13 1.95 7.03
CA ALA A 110 -1.58 0.60 6.69
C ALA A 110 -0.89 0.05 5.44
N GLY A 111 -0.72 0.86 4.39
CA GLY A 111 0.10 0.51 3.23
C GLY A 111 1.59 0.54 3.56
N GLY A 112 2.02 1.39 4.48
CA GLY A 112 3.38 1.41 5.03
C GLY A 112 3.72 0.08 5.70
N LEU A 113 2.83 -0.46 6.53
CA LEU A 113 2.99 -1.78 7.14
C LEU A 113 3.13 -2.88 6.07
N GLN A 114 2.26 -2.87 5.06
CA GLN A 114 2.36 -3.83 3.95
C GLN A 114 3.71 -3.73 3.22
N ALA A 115 4.18 -2.51 2.99
CA ALA A 115 5.46 -2.28 2.31
C ALA A 115 6.63 -2.80 3.14
N LEU A 116 6.64 -2.55 4.46
CA LEU A 116 7.65 -3.04 5.39
C LEU A 116 7.69 -4.56 5.44
N ILE A 117 6.53 -5.21 5.59
CA ILE A 117 6.41 -6.68 5.61
C ILE A 117 6.92 -7.28 4.29
N LYS A 118 6.51 -6.72 3.15
CA LYS A 118 6.99 -7.16 1.83
C LYS A 118 8.49 -6.91 1.63
N ALA A 119 9.06 -5.90 2.28
CA ALA A 119 10.49 -5.65 2.27
C ALA A 119 11.29 -6.57 3.21
N GLY A 120 10.61 -7.40 4.00
CA GLY A 120 11.25 -8.40 4.87
C GLY A 120 11.30 -8.00 6.36
N THR A 121 10.61 -6.93 6.77
CA THR A 121 10.49 -6.61 8.19
C THR A 121 9.79 -7.76 8.92
N PRO A 122 10.41 -8.38 9.93
CA PRO A 122 9.81 -9.46 10.68
C PRO A 122 8.67 -8.92 11.56
N VAL A 123 7.51 -9.59 11.47
CA VAL A 123 6.33 -9.26 12.29
C VAL A 123 5.72 -10.53 12.92
N LYS A 124 6.42 -11.64 12.83
CA LYS A 124 5.97 -12.92 13.38
C LYS A 124 5.66 -12.81 14.87
N ASN A 125 4.45 -13.26 15.24
CA ASN A 125 3.90 -13.19 16.60
C ASN A 125 3.68 -11.77 17.15
N GLU A 126 3.96 -10.70 16.39
CA GLU A 126 3.62 -9.34 16.83
C GLU A 126 2.10 -9.15 16.84
N ARG A 127 1.62 -8.47 17.87
CA ARG A 127 0.22 -8.10 18.06
C ARG A 127 -0.05 -6.81 17.29
N ILE A 128 -0.94 -6.88 16.30
CA ILE A 128 -1.17 -5.76 15.37
C ILE A 128 -2.64 -5.32 15.45
N VAL A 129 -2.84 -4.02 15.60
CA VAL A 129 -4.12 -3.34 15.41
C VAL A 129 -4.05 -2.55 14.10
N ILE A 130 -5.11 -2.64 13.29
CA ILE A 130 -5.23 -1.90 12.04
C ILE A 130 -6.44 -1.00 12.14
N ALA A 131 -6.31 0.27 11.75
CA ALA A 131 -7.38 1.24 11.88
C ALA A 131 -7.42 2.21 10.69
N GLY A 132 -8.58 2.80 10.44
CA GLY A 132 -8.75 3.79 9.39
C GLY A 132 -10.04 3.64 8.61
N SER A 133 -9.98 3.75 7.28
CA SER A 133 -11.19 3.61 6.44
C SER A 133 -10.91 2.87 5.14
N GLY A 134 -11.83 1.98 4.80
CA GLY A 134 -11.87 1.33 3.49
C GLY A 134 -11.19 -0.04 3.38
N PRO A 135 -11.27 -0.66 2.20
CA PRO A 135 -10.90 -2.07 2.00
C PRO A 135 -9.38 -2.34 2.13
N LEU A 136 -8.54 -1.30 2.11
CA LEU A 136 -7.10 -1.43 2.31
C LEU A 136 -6.77 -2.02 3.69
N LEU A 137 -7.58 -1.73 4.70
CA LEU A 137 -7.41 -2.27 6.05
C LEU A 137 -7.44 -3.80 6.06
N LEU A 138 -8.38 -4.40 5.31
CA LEU A 138 -8.47 -5.85 5.17
C LEU A 138 -7.27 -6.45 4.43
N ALA A 139 -6.79 -5.75 3.39
CA ALA A 139 -5.61 -6.18 2.64
C ALA A 139 -4.34 -6.11 3.51
N SER A 140 -4.24 -5.10 4.39
CA SER A 140 -3.14 -4.98 5.35
C SER A 140 -3.21 -6.08 6.41
N ALA A 141 -4.40 -6.40 6.90
CA ALA A 141 -4.63 -7.50 7.83
C ALA A 141 -4.26 -8.86 7.22
N ASP A 142 -4.64 -9.10 5.97
CA ASP A 142 -4.27 -10.33 5.24
C ASP A 142 -2.74 -10.44 5.08
N THR A 143 -2.08 -9.34 4.70
CA THR A 143 -0.61 -9.30 4.56
C THR A 143 0.07 -9.60 5.89
N ALA A 144 -0.39 -8.99 6.99
CA ALA A 144 0.15 -9.22 8.32
C ALA A 144 -0.04 -10.68 8.77
N LYS A 145 -1.23 -11.25 8.56
CA LYS A 145 -1.50 -12.67 8.87
C LYS A 145 -0.64 -13.63 8.07
N LYS A 146 -0.42 -13.38 6.78
CA LYS A 146 0.48 -14.18 5.94
C LYS A 146 1.92 -14.13 6.41
N ALA A 147 2.30 -13.05 7.10
CA ALA A 147 3.59 -12.90 7.75
C ALA A 147 3.60 -13.42 9.21
N GLU A 148 2.62 -14.24 9.59
CA GLU A 148 2.47 -14.87 10.91
C GLU A 148 2.30 -13.87 12.07
N ALA A 149 1.82 -12.65 11.80
CA ALA A 149 1.44 -11.70 12.85
C ALA A 149 0.06 -12.02 13.42
N GLN A 150 -0.17 -11.61 14.67
CA GLN A 150 -1.46 -11.71 15.36
C GLN A 150 -2.26 -10.43 15.15
N VAL A 151 -3.14 -10.41 14.15
CA VAL A 151 -4.05 -9.28 13.96
C VAL A 151 -5.17 -9.38 14.99
N LEU A 152 -5.20 -8.43 15.92
CA LEU A 152 -6.14 -8.41 17.04
C LEU A 152 -7.46 -7.72 16.68
N TYR A 153 -7.38 -6.61 15.90
CA TYR A 153 -8.54 -5.77 15.62
C TYR A 153 -8.35 -5.01 14.31
N VAL A 154 -9.42 -4.83 13.58
CA VAL A 154 -9.47 -3.96 12.40
C VAL A 154 -10.59 -2.94 12.62
N ALA A 155 -10.21 -1.74 13.04
CA ALA A 155 -11.13 -0.63 13.33
C ALA A 155 -11.46 0.13 12.04
N GLU A 156 -12.68 -0.02 11.56
CA GLU A 156 -13.20 0.75 10.42
C GLU A 156 -13.96 1.96 10.91
N GLN A 157 -13.51 3.15 10.51
CA GLN A 157 -14.14 4.41 10.92
C GLN A 157 -15.50 4.63 10.26
N ALA A 158 -15.70 4.07 9.07
CA ALA A 158 -16.97 4.24 8.36
C ALA A 158 -18.12 3.57 9.11
N ALA A 159 -19.27 4.23 9.09
CA ALA A 159 -20.48 3.71 9.71
C ALA A 159 -20.90 2.36 9.12
N SER A 160 -21.42 1.46 9.97
CA SER A 160 -21.93 0.15 9.57
C SER A 160 -22.91 0.19 8.40
N SER A 161 -23.71 1.26 8.31
CA SER A 161 -24.64 1.48 7.20
C SER A 161 -23.91 1.71 5.87
N SER A 162 -22.81 2.46 5.89
CA SER A 162 -21.97 2.75 4.72
C SER A 162 -21.22 1.51 4.27
N VAL A 163 -20.64 0.77 5.21
CA VAL A 163 -19.97 -0.51 4.94
C VAL A 163 -20.94 -1.51 4.30
N ARG A 164 -22.15 -1.62 4.82
CA ARG A 164 -23.19 -2.49 4.24
C ARG A 164 -23.60 -2.07 2.83
N LYS A 165 -23.79 -0.77 2.59
CA LYS A 165 -24.08 -0.24 1.24
C LYS A 165 -22.96 -0.59 0.25
N PHE A 166 -21.70 -0.43 0.66
CA PHE A 166 -20.55 -0.81 -0.15
C PHE A 166 -20.53 -2.32 -0.43
N ALA A 167 -20.72 -3.15 0.60
CA ALA A 167 -20.78 -4.61 0.44
C ALA A 167 -21.88 -5.05 -0.54
N LEU A 168 -23.05 -4.43 -0.48
CA LEU A 168 -24.14 -4.69 -1.42
C LEU A 168 -23.77 -4.32 -2.88
N GLN A 169 -22.93 -3.32 -3.09
CA GLN A 169 -22.49 -2.96 -4.44
C GLN A 169 -21.47 -3.95 -5.03
N LEU A 170 -20.81 -4.77 -4.22
CA LEU A 170 -19.81 -5.75 -4.68
C LEU A 170 -20.43 -6.82 -5.61
N TRP A 171 -21.76 -7.01 -5.61
CA TRP A 171 -22.42 -7.95 -6.53
C TRP A 171 -22.13 -7.65 -8.00
N ARG A 172 -21.81 -6.41 -8.34
CA ARG A 172 -21.41 -5.99 -9.69
C ARG A 172 -20.02 -6.52 -10.10
N TRP A 173 -19.23 -6.99 -9.14
CA TRP A 173 -17.87 -7.50 -9.36
C TRP A 173 -17.67 -8.86 -8.66
N PRO A 174 -18.14 -9.97 -9.26
CA PRO A 174 -18.09 -11.30 -8.63
C PRO A 174 -16.69 -11.71 -8.17
N ALA A 175 -15.64 -11.39 -8.95
CA ALA A 175 -14.26 -11.67 -8.58
C ALA A 175 -13.84 -10.95 -7.29
N LYS A 176 -14.40 -9.75 -7.01
CA LYS A 176 -14.16 -9.01 -5.77
C LYS A 176 -14.88 -9.62 -4.56
N ILE A 177 -16.02 -10.25 -4.77
CA ILE A 177 -16.73 -10.99 -3.71
C ILE A 177 -15.87 -12.18 -3.26
N ILE A 178 -15.36 -12.96 -4.21
CA ILE A 178 -14.49 -14.12 -3.91
C ILE A 178 -13.25 -13.65 -3.14
N GLN A 179 -12.62 -12.57 -3.61
CA GLN A 179 -11.48 -11.97 -2.91
C GLN A 179 -11.85 -11.50 -1.51
N ALA A 180 -13.01 -10.84 -1.33
CA ALA A 180 -13.46 -10.36 -0.02
C ALA A 180 -13.71 -11.51 0.95
N LEU A 181 -14.25 -12.65 0.50
CA LEU A 181 -14.50 -13.82 1.35
C LEU A 181 -13.21 -14.45 1.90
N SER A 182 -12.07 -14.28 1.23
CA SER A 182 -10.77 -14.76 1.71
C SER A 182 -10.12 -13.84 2.75
N LEU A 183 -10.62 -12.62 2.92
CA LEU A 183 -10.05 -11.64 3.84
C LEU A 183 -10.53 -11.87 5.30
N PRO A 184 -9.79 -11.40 6.31
CA PRO A 184 -10.12 -11.61 7.71
C PRO A 184 -11.25 -10.68 8.21
N TYR A 185 -12.39 -10.71 7.55
CA TYR A 185 -13.53 -9.81 7.83
C TYR A 185 -14.12 -9.96 9.25
N ARG A 186 -13.90 -11.10 9.93
CA ARG A 186 -14.39 -11.32 11.31
C ARG A 186 -13.78 -10.35 12.32
N LEU A 187 -12.60 -9.81 12.02
CA LEU A 187 -11.91 -8.83 12.87
C LEU A 187 -12.28 -7.39 12.51
N TYR A 188 -13.03 -7.20 11.43
CA TYR A 188 -13.40 -5.90 10.90
C TYR A 188 -14.60 -5.35 11.64
N GLN A 189 -14.40 -4.25 12.36
CA GLN A 189 -15.37 -3.64 13.24
C GLN A 189 -15.68 -2.21 12.76
N PRO A 190 -16.83 -1.99 12.11
CA PRO A 190 -17.27 -0.64 11.71
C PRO A 190 -17.55 0.26 12.91
N ASP A 191 -17.75 1.56 12.64
CA ASP A 191 -18.00 2.59 13.65
C ASP A 191 -16.91 2.65 14.72
N SER A 192 -15.66 2.33 14.35
CA SER A 192 -14.53 2.24 15.28
C SER A 192 -13.33 3.01 14.75
N TYR A 193 -12.67 3.80 15.61
CA TYR A 193 -11.50 4.61 15.24
C TYR A 193 -10.51 4.77 16.40
N VAL A 194 -9.27 5.12 16.04
CA VAL A 194 -8.21 5.39 17.00
C VAL A 194 -8.45 6.71 17.72
N VAL A 195 -8.38 6.67 19.04
CA VAL A 195 -8.39 7.86 19.90
C VAL A 195 -6.96 8.26 20.26
N GLU A 196 -6.13 7.27 20.62
CA GLU A 196 -4.78 7.50 21.13
C GLU A 196 -3.92 6.25 20.99
N ALA A 197 -2.63 6.44 20.68
CA ALA A 197 -1.60 5.44 20.82
C ALA A 197 -0.79 5.72 22.08
N ILE A 198 -0.58 4.71 22.91
CA ILE A 198 -0.01 4.85 24.26
C ILE A 198 1.27 4.01 24.36
N GLY A 199 2.32 4.62 24.90
CA GLY A 199 3.61 4.01 25.18
C GLY A 199 4.63 5.06 25.59
N GLN A 200 5.81 4.64 26.04
CA GLN A 200 6.92 5.54 26.38
C GLN A 200 7.93 5.61 25.23
N GLU A 201 8.73 4.58 25.03
CA GLU A 201 9.74 4.51 23.97
C GLU A 201 9.14 3.95 22.64
N ARG A 202 8.08 3.19 22.73
CA ARG A 202 7.38 2.55 21.62
C ARG A 202 5.91 2.35 21.97
N LEU A 203 5.14 1.98 20.96
CA LEU A 203 3.74 1.60 21.14
C LEU A 203 3.63 0.38 22.08
N GLU A 204 2.76 0.48 23.08
CA GLU A 204 2.43 -0.57 24.03
C GLU A 204 0.95 -0.97 23.94
N ARG A 205 0.08 0.01 23.70
CA ARG A 205 -1.36 -0.18 23.56
C ARG A 205 -2.00 0.93 22.75
N VAL A 206 -3.18 0.67 22.25
CA VAL A 206 -4.02 1.63 21.54
C VAL A 206 -5.37 1.76 22.22
N ARG A 207 -5.87 2.98 22.29
CA ARG A 207 -7.24 3.30 22.72
C ARG A 207 -8.12 3.53 21.51
N LEU A 208 -9.19 2.77 21.41
CA LEU A 208 -10.15 2.83 20.32
C LEU A 208 -11.52 3.27 20.85
N GLN A 209 -12.17 4.17 20.13
CA GLN A 209 -13.60 4.39 20.25
C GLN A 209 -14.33 3.33 19.45
N THR A 210 -15.33 2.70 20.05
CA THR A 210 -16.21 1.71 19.40
C THR A 210 -17.67 2.05 19.70
N PRO A 211 -18.65 1.41 19.04
CA PRO A 211 -20.07 1.58 19.36
C PRO A 211 -20.44 1.24 20.81
N LYS A 212 -19.61 0.42 21.48
CA LYS A 212 -19.82 0.00 22.88
C LYS A 212 -19.05 0.84 23.88
N GLY A 213 -18.36 1.89 23.44
CA GLY A 213 -17.51 2.74 24.25
C GLY A 213 -16.03 2.61 23.92
N ILE A 214 -15.20 3.18 24.77
CA ILE A 214 -13.75 3.15 24.62
C ILE A 214 -13.20 1.80 25.10
N ILE A 215 -12.32 1.20 24.30
CA ILE A 215 -11.57 0.00 24.66
C ILE A 215 -10.06 0.27 24.54
N GLU A 216 -9.27 -0.43 25.35
CA GLU A 216 -7.81 -0.46 25.22
C GLU A 216 -7.36 -1.84 24.76
N ILE A 217 -6.42 -1.88 23.82
CA ILE A 217 -5.86 -3.12 23.28
C ILE A 217 -4.33 -3.01 23.37
N GLU A 218 -3.71 -3.92 24.10
CA GLU A 218 -2.26 -4.06 24.08
C GLU A 218 -1.81 -4.56 22.70
N CYS A 219 -0.84 -3.88 22.11
CA CYS A 219 -0.33 -4.22 20.78
C CYS A 219 1.10 -3.73 20.58
N ASP A 220 1.80 -4.38 19.67
CA ASP A 220 3.18 -4.06 19.33
C ASP A 220 3.26 -3.13 18.11
N ARG A 221 2.21 -3.15 17.27
CA ARG A 221 2.05 -2.25 16.12
C ARG A 221 0.62 -1.75 15.95
N LEU A 222 0.54 -0.51 15.49
CA LEU A 222 -0.68 0.12 14.99
C LEU A 222 -0.47 0.56 13.55
N ALA A 223 -1.35 0.16 12.64
CA ALA A 223 -1.30 0.55 11.24
C ALA A 223 -2.56 1.34 10.87
N CYS A 224 -2.40 2.60 10.47
CA CYS A 224 -3.50 3.50 10.16
C CYS A 224 -3.57 3.80 8.66
N GLY A 225 -4.78 3.78 8.06
CA GLY A 225 -5.01 4.12 6.65
C GLY A 225 -6.34 4.85 6.47
N PHE A 226 -6.31 6.03 5.79
CA PHE A 226 -7.46 6.87 5.54
C PHE A 226 -7.59 7.23 4.06
#